data_5d01d1b8b4c914692393e22035cd49dd
#
_entry.id   5d01d1b8b4c914692393e22035cd49dd
#
_cell.length_a   1.000
_cell.length_b   1.000
_cell.length_c   1.000
_cell.angle_alpha   90.00
_cell.angle_beta   90.00
_cell.angle_gamma   90.00
#
_symmetry.space_group_name_H-M   'P 1'
#
loop_
_entity.id
_entity.type
_entity.pdbx_description
1 polymer ?
#
loop_
_entity_poly.entity_id
_entity_poly.type
_entity_poly.pdbx_seq_one_letter_code
_entity_poly.pdbx_strand_id
1 'polypeptide(L)'
;LRIRLVGLPLSESERSQFQHLLLPIDDVTLDFFDHGRQRSELLHLIRIAEAERFNSQALHADLFSAVRFDVGWHASADVGLPPAALAVEPGARWAFTQLRRWPVMNGLRRFGVQHALGFRAGYLPCRLAPQLCVLSTSLPLDQGAPAVGRALERFWLEAETRGLALQPFAGSALLALKEYPDVPPATSE
;
A
#
# COMPACT_ATOMS: atom_id res chain seq x y z
N LEU A 1 9.68 4.46 -14.50
CA LEU A 1 9.77 5.01 -13.12
C LEU A 1 10.89 4.27 -12.39
N ARG A 2 12.04 4.91 -12.15
CA ARG A 2 13.06 4.36 -11.24
C ARG A 2 12.61 4.76 -9.84
N ILE A 3 12.03 3.82 -9.10
CA ILE A 3 11.82 3.99 -7.67
C ILE A 3 13.22 4.04 -7.04
N ARG A 4 13.71 5.22 -6.74
CA ARG A 4 14.89 5.37 -5.89
C ARG A 4 14.43 5.21 -4.44
N LEU A 5 14.49 3.99 -3.93
CA LEU A 5 14.34 3.69 -2.50
C LEU A 5 15.63 4.06 -1.74
N VAL A 6 16.25 5.17 -2.12
CA VAL A 6 17.52 5.62 -1.55
C VAL A 6 17.31 7.03 -0.98
N GLY A 7 17.26 7.12 0.32
CA GLY A 7 17.17 8.37 1.07
C GLY A 7 17.55 8.14 2.53
N LEU A 8 17.84 9.21 3.24
CA LEU A 8 17.93 9.20 4.70
C LEU A 8 16.54 9.32 5.30
N PRO A 9 16.30 8.76 6.49
CA PRO A 9 15.08 9.04 7.25
C PRO A 9 14.93 10.55 7.47
N LEU A 10 13.68 11.00 7.60
CA LEU A 10 13.40 12.38 7.96
C LEU A 10 14.05 12.72 9.33
N SER A 11 14.66 13.89 9.42
CA SER A 11 15.12 14.44 10.68
C SER A 11 13.94 14.71 11.63
N GLU A 12 14.21 14.81 12.91
CA GLU A 12 13.19 15.11 13.91
C GLU A 12 12.50 16.47 13.65
N SER A 13 13.26 17.46 13.20
CA SER A 13 12.73 18.75 12.79
C SER A 13 11.75 18.64 11.61
N GLU A 14 12.08 17.86 10.57
CA GLU A 14 11.21 17.65 9.43
C GLU A 14 9.93 16.91 9.82
N ARG A 15 10.01 15.89 10.68
CA ARG A 15 8.84 15.18 11.20
C ARG A 15 7.92 16.11 11.99
N SER A 16 8.49 16.93 12.87
CA SER A 16 7.72 17.93 13.62
C SER A 16 7.02 18.91 12.68
N GLN A 17 7.67 19.35 11.61
CA GLN A 17 7.06 20.23 10.61
C GLN A 17 5.88 19.54 9.90
N PHE A 18 6.00 18.28 9.51
CA PHE A 18 4.90 17.52 8.93
C PHE A 18 3.74 17.33 9.92
N GLN A 19 4.04 17.05 11.20
CA GLN A 19 3.01 16.95 12.24
C GLN A 19 2.29 18.29 12.45
N HIS A 20 3.05 19.39 12.52
CA HIS A 20 2.47 20.75 12.61
C HIS A 20 1.56 21.11 11.42
N LEU A 21 1.92 20.67 10.23
CA LEU A 21 1.10 20.88 9.03
C LEU A 21 -0.31 20.28 9.16
N LEU A 22 -0.44 19.20 9.93
CA LEU A 22 -1.71 18.49 10.11
C LEU A 22 -2.53 18.97 11.32
N LEU A 23 -1.96 19.77 12.21
CA LEU A 23 -2.69 20.30 13.39
C LEU A 23 -4.05 20.94 13.10
N PRO A 24 -4.28 21.61 11.94
CA PRO A 24 -5.59 22.16 11.62
C PRO A 24 -6.65 21.11 11.24
N ILE A 25 -6.28 19.82 11.20
CA ILE A 25 -7.21 18.73 10.92
C ILE A 25 -7.45 18.00 12.22
N ASP A 26 -8.63 18.21 12.79
CA ASP A 26 -9.01 17.63 14.07
C ASP A 26 -8.97 16.08 14.03
N ASP A 27 -8.57 15.49 15.14
CA ASP A 27 -8.57 14.04 15.38
C ASP A 27 -7.76 13.19 14.37
N VAL A 28 -6.77 13.78 13.67
CA VAL A 28 -5.83 13.02 12.83
C VAL A 28 -4.43 13.14 13.41
N THR A 29 -3.77 12.00 13.56
CA THR A 29 -2.38 11.91 14.01
C THR A 29 -1.48 11.36 12.91
N LEU A 30 -0.22 11.78 12.91
CA LEU A 30 0.84 11.31 12.02
C LEU A 30 1.98 10.76 12.87
N ASP A 31 2.16 9.44 12.81
CA ASP A 31 3.22 8.73 13.52
C ASP A 31 4.30 8.25 12.55
N PHE A 32 5.57 8.33 12.98
CA PHE A 32 6.73 7.92 12.21
C PHE A 32 7.39 6.67 12.83
N PHE A 33 7.72 5.70 11.96
CA PHE A 33 8.30 4.42 12.35
C PHE A 33 9.66 4.23 11.67
N ASP A 34 10.75 4.38 12.43
CA ASP A 34 12.11 4.30 11.89
C ASP A 34 12.71 2.91 12.07
N HIS A 35 12.72 2.43 13.32
CA HIS A 35 13.40 1.20 13.72
C HIS A 35 12.61 0.49 14.82
N GLY A 36 13.12 -0.68 15.20
CA GLY A 36 12.64 -1.41 16.36
C GLY A 36 11.39 -2.24 16.09
N ARG A 37 10.75 -2.62 17.19
CA ARG A 37 9.66 -3.59 17.21
C ARG A 37 8.44 -3.11 16.44
N GLN A 38 8.00 -1.87 16.67
CA GLN A 38 6.80 -1.31 16.05
C GLN A 38 6.90 -1.28 14.52
N ARG A 39 8.07 -0.85 13.97
CA ARG A 39 8.29 -0.92 12.52
C ARG A 39 8.23 -2.36 12.01
N SER A 40 8.79 -3.31 12.75
CA SER A 40 8.77 -4.72 12.35
C SER A 40 7.37 -5.30 12.36
N GLU A 41 6.55 -4.94 13.34
CA GLU A 41 5.15 -5.33 13.43
C GLU A 41 4.33 -4.74 12.27
N LEU A 42 4.51 -3.45 11.97
CA LEU A 42 3.87 -2.79 10.83
C LEU A 42 4.24 -3.46 9.50
N LEU A 43 5.53 -3.77 9.29
CA LEU A 43 5.99 -4.48 8.09
C LEU A 43 5.38 -5.89 7.99
N HIS A 44 5.21 -6.56 9.14
CA HIS A 44 4.58 -7.88 9.18
C HIS A 44 3.09 -7.81 8.79
N LEU A 45 2.35 -6.83 9.33
CA LEU A 45 0.95 -6.58 8.99
C LEU A 45 0.79 -6.26 7.49
N ILE A 46 1.63 -5.37 6.95
CA ILE A 46 1.62 -5.04 5.53
C ILE A 46 1.85 -6.29 4.67
N ARG A 47 2.78 -7.16 5.06
CA ARG A 47 3.05 -8.41 4.34
C ARG A 47 1.85 -9.33 4.31
N ILE A 48 1.14 -9.48 5.44
CA ILE A 48 -0.05 -10.32 5.56
C ILE A 48 -1.17 -9.71 4.71
N ALA A 49 -1.46 -8.44 4.87
CA ALA A 49 -2.51 -7.74 4.14
C ALA A 49 -2.31 -7.82 2.62
N GLU A 50 -1.09 -7.62 2.15
CA GLU A 50 -0.80 -7.75 0.72
C GLU A 50 -0.85 -9.21 0.22
N ALA A 51 -0.57 -10.20 1.07
CA ALA A 51 -0.75 -11.60 0.70
C ALA A 51 -2.24 -11.97 0.57
N GLU A 52 -3.11 -11.39 1.42
CA GLU A 52 -4.57 -11.62 1.35
C GLU A 52 -5.18 -11.15 0.03
N ARG A 53 -4.65 -10.12 -0.61
CA ARG A 53 -5.06 -9.70 -1.97
C ARG A 53 -4.95 -10.82 -3.01
N PHE A 54 -4.07 -11.77 -2.79
CA PHE A 54 -3.85 -12.92 -3.66
C PHE A 54 -4.42 -14.21 -3.07
N ASN A 55 -4.91 -14.16 -1.84
CA ASN A 55 -5.52 -15.27 -1.12
C ASN A 55 -7.05 -15.26 -1.21
N SER A 56 -7.68 -14.10 -1.18
CA SER A 56 -9.11 -13.90 -1.35
C SER A 56 -9.47 -13.72 -2.82
N GLN A 57 -10.53 -14.41 -3.28
CA GLN A 57 -11.02 -14.27 -4.66
C GLN A 57 -11.59 -12.89 -4.91
N ALA A 58 -12.30 -12.31 -3.94
CA ALA A 58 -12.89 -10.99 -4.06
C ALA A 58 -11.80 -9.90 -4.18
N LEU A 59 -10.84 -9.89 -3.26
CA LEU A 59 -9.71 -8.94 -3.30
C LEU A 59 -8.86 -9.08 -4.55
N HIS A 60 -8.65 -10.31 -5.02
CA HIS A 60 -7.95 -10.58 -6.27
C HIS A 60 -8.70 -10.00 -7.46
N ALA A 61 -10.04 -10.20 -7.54
CA ALA A 61 -10.86 -9.66 -8.60
C ALA A 61 -10.83 -8.12 -8.60
N ASP A 62 -10.95 -7.48 -7.44
CA ASP A 62 -10.87 -6.02 -7.29
C ASP A 62 -9.52 -5.48 -7.77
N LEU A 63 -8.41 -6.09 -7.33
CA LEU A 63 -7.08 -5.68 -7.76
C LEU A 63 -6.93 -5.75 -9.28
N PHE A 64 -7.28 -6.88 -9.88
CA PHE A 64 -7.04 -7.09 -11.31
C PHE A 64 -8.08 -6.39 -12.21
N SER A 65 -9.26 -6.04 -11.69
CA SER A 65 -10.25 -5.22 -12.41
C SER A 65 -9.76 -3.78 -12.60
N ALA A 66 -8.98 -3.26 -11.64
CA ALA A 66 -8.41 -1.93 -11.72
C ALA A 66 -7.22 -1.84 -12.70
N VAL A 67 -6.59 -2.97 -13.04
CA VAL A 67 -5.39 -2.98 -13.90
C VAL A 67 -5.76 -3.08 -15.40
N ARG A 68 -5.34 -2.08 -16.16
CA ARG A 68 -5.62 -1.93 -17.60
C ARG A 68 -4.60 -2.69 -18.44
N PHE A 69 -4.69 -4.03 -18.47
CA PHE A 69 -3.80 -4.86 -19.31
C PHE A 69 -3.96 -4.64 -20.80
N ASP A 70 -5.10 -4.09 -21.23
CA ASP A 70 -5.43 -3.78 -22.61
C ASP A 70 -4.54 -2.69 -23.21
N VAL A 71 -4.04 -1.74 -22.39
CA VAL A 71 -3.14 -0.68 -22.88
C VAL A 71 -1.66 -1.12 -22.97
N GLY A 72 -1.33 -2.33 -22.47
CA GLY A 72 0.04 -2.85 -22.49
C GLY A 72 0.95 -2.30 -21.42
N TRP A 73 2.21 -2.78 -21.41
CA TRP A 73 3.18 -2.52 -20.33
C TRP A 73 3.95 -1.20 -20.43
N HIS A 74 3.73 -0.41 -21.48
CA HIS A 74 4.48 0.81 -21.74
C HIS A 74 3.60 2.04 -21.92
N ALA A 75 2.29 1.84 -22.01
CA ALA A 75 1.34 2.92 -22.18
C ALA A 75 0.88 3.50 -20.84
N SER A 76 0.41 4.75 -20.87
CA SER A 76 -0.41 5.35 -19.82
C SER A 76 -1.89 5.02 -20.06
N ALA A 77 -2.71 5.19 -19.03
CA ALA A 77 -4.17 5.08 -19.12
C ALA A 77 -4.81 6.27 -18.41
N ASP A 78 -5.82 6.85 -19.02
CA ASP A 78 -6.56 7.97 -18.42
C ASP A 78 -7.46 7.50 -17.28
N VAL A 79 -7.90 6.24 -17.34
CA VAL A 79 -8.73 5.61 -16.31
C VAL A 79 -8.16 4.24 -15.95
N GLY A 80 -8.12 3.94 -14.67
CA GLY A 80 -7.56 2.68 -14.13
C GLY A 80 -6.04 2.71 -14.00
N LEU A 81 -5.47 1.60 -13.57
CA LEU A 81 -4.05 1.48 -13.28
C LEU A 81 -3.31 0.85 -14.47
N PRO A 82 -2.43 1.56 -15.18
CA PRO A 82 -1.64 0.94 -16.24
C PRO A 82 -0.69 -0.11 -15.65
N PRO A 83 -0.46 -1.26 -16.31
CA PRO A 83 0.42 -2.32 -15.78
C PRO A 83 1.84 -1.85 -15.48
N ALA A 84 2.33 -0.83 -16.19
CA ALA A 84 3.64 -0.22 -15.96
C ALA A 84 3.79 0.36 -14.54
N ALA A 85 2.69 0.84 -13.93
CA ALA A 85 2.69 1.41 -12.58
C ALA A 85 2.93 0.34 -11.49
N LEU A 86 2.69 -0.94 -11.80
CA LEU A 86 2.94 -2.05 -10.86
C LEU A 86 4.43 -2.39 -10.70
N ALA A 87 5.31 -1.76 -11.49
CA ALA A 87 6.75 -1.96 -11.46
C ALA A 87 7.18 -3.45 -11.54
N VAL A 88 6.42 -4.27 -12.27
CA VAL A 88 6.75 -5.68 -12.49
C VAL A 88 7.94 -5.79 -13.42
N GLU A 89 8.94 -6.56 -13.03
CA GLU A 89 10.16 -6.79 -13.80
C GLU A 89 9.83 -7.40 -15.18
N PRO A 90 10.53 -6.99 -16.25
CA PRO A 90 10.21 -7.45 -17.61
C PRO A 90 10.09 -8.97 -17.76
N GLY A 91 10.98 -9.73 -17.12
CA GLY A 91 10.97 -11.20 -17.15
C GLY A 91 9.78 -11.83 -16.42
N ALA A 92 9.14 -11.11 -15.48
CA ALA A 92 8.01 -11.60 -14.70
C ALA A 92 6.64 -11.17 -15.28
N ARG A 93 6.61 -10.27 -16.27
CA ARG A 93 5.36 -9.69 -16.81
C ARG A 93 4.41 -10.72 -17.37
N TRP A 94 4.93 -11.69 -18.12
CA TRP A 94 4.10 -12.78 -18.65
C TRP A 94 3.45 -13.59 -17.51
N ALA A 95 4.25 -14.02 -16.54
CA ALA A 95 3.75 -14.77 -15.39
C ALA A 95 2.70 -13.96 -14.61
N PHE A 96 2.97 -12.69 -14.34
CA PHE A 96 2.04 -11.79 -13.67
C PHE A 96 0.71 -11.66 -14.44
N THR A 97 0.77 -11.59 -15.78
CA THR A 97 -0.45 -11.55 -16.61
C THR A 97 -1.27 -12.83 -16.48
N GLN A 98 -0.63 -14.01 -16.30
CA GLN A 98 -1.36 -15.26 -16.06
C GLN A 98 -2.02 -15.30 -14.67
N LEU A 99 -1.38 -14.68 -13.66
CA LEU A 99 -1.91 -14.60 -12.28
C LEU A 99 -3.24 -13.84 -12.18
N ARG A 100 -3.62 -13.02 -13.17
CA ARG A 100 -4.95 -12.37 -13.21
C ARG A 100 -6.11 -13.37 -13.26
N ARG A 101 -5.85 -14.60 -13.73
CA ARG A 101 -6.86 -15.67 -13.79
C ARG A 101 -6.95 -16.35 -12.44
N TRP A 102 -8.09 -16.21 -11.77
CA TRP A 102 -8.27 -16.82 -10.46
C TRP A 102 -7.96 -18.31 -10.40
N PRO A 103 -8.36 -19.17 -11.36
CA PRO A 103 -8.00 -20.59 -11.32
C PRO A 103 -6.49 -20.83 -11.27
N VAL A 104 -5.70 -20.00 -11.98
CA VAL A 104 -4.23 -20.08 -11.96
C VAL A 104 -3.70 -19.67 -10.59
N MET A 105 -4.13 -18.51 -10.08
CA MET A 105 -3.73 -18.03 -8.76
C MET A 105 -4.14 -19.02 -7.67
N ASN A 106 -5.36 -19.51 -7.68
CA ASN A 106 -5.87 -20.49 -6.72
C ASN A 106 -5.08 -21.80 -6.72
N GLY A 107 -4.69 -22.29 -7.90
CA GLY A 107 -3.81 -23.46 -8.03
C GLY A 107 -2.42 -23.22 -7.41
N LEU A 108 -1.84 -22.06 -7.65
CA LEU A 108 -0.50 -21.69 -7.17
C LEU A 108 -0.46 -21.36 -5.67
N ARG A 109 -1.60 -21.02 -5.05
CA ARG A 109 -1.70 -20.81 -3.59
C ARG A 109 -1.22 -22.03 -2.79
N ARG A 110 -1.40 -23.23 -3.29
CA ARG A 110 -0.91 -24.46 -2.66
C ARG A 110 0.61 -24.48 -2.46
N PHE A 111 1.32 -23.68 -3.25
CA PHE A 111 2.79 -23.54 -3.19
C PHE A 111 3.22 -22.23 -2.49
N GLY A 112 2.30 -21.53 -1.85
CA GLY A 112 2.60 -20.33 -1.09
C GLY A 112 2.89 -19.07 -1.94
N VAL A 113 2.51 -19.05 -3.21
CA VAL A 113 2.78 -17.93 -4.14
C VAL A 113 2.19 -16.62 -3.64
N GLN A 114 1.02 -16.63 -2.96
CA GLN A 114 0.43 -15.44 -2.33
C GLN A 114 1.38 -14.78 -1.32
N HIS A 115 2.14 -15.57 -0.56
CA HIS A 115 3.10 -15.02 0.41
C HIS A 115 4.32 -14.38 -0.27
N ALA A 116 4.78 -14.97 -1.38
CA ALA A 116 5.85 -14.39 -2.18
C ALA A 116 5.42 -13.08 -2.84
N LEU A 117 4.18 -13.02 -3.35
CA LEU A 117 3.60 -11.83 -3.93
C LEU A 117 3.39 -10.73 -2.87
N GLY A 118 2.85 -11.07 -1.70
CA GLY A 118 2.70 -10.13 -0.58
C GLY A 118 4.04 -9.60 -0.08
N PHE A 119 5.05 -10.46 -0.01
CA PHE A 119 6.40 -10.02 0.32
C PHE A 119 6.94 -9.03 -0.73
N ARG A 120 6.79 -9.33 -2.01
CA ARG A 120 7.28 -8.48 -3.12
C ARG A 120 6.50 -7.18 -3.25
N ALA A 121 5.18 -7.21 -3.09
CA ALA A 121 4.32 -6.06 -3.29
C ALA A 121 4.28 -5.10 -2.10
N GLY A 122 4.29 -5.61 -0.87
CA GLY A 122 4.15 -4.83 0.35
C GLY A 122 5.41 -4.76 1.19
N TYR A 123 5.89 -5.91 1.66
CA TYR A 123 6.99 -5.92 2.63
C TYR A 123 8.28 -5.32 2.08
N LEU A 124 8.72 -5.74 0.92
CA LEU A 124 10.02 -5.33 0.37
C LEU A 124 10.08 -3.81 0.09
N PRO A 125 9.11 -3.18 -0.58
CA PRO A 125 9.13 -1.74 -0.78
C PRO A 125 9.12 -0.96 0.54
N CYS A 126 8.27 -1.36 1.50
CA CYS A 126 8.18 -0.70 2.80
C CYS A 126 9.43 -0.90 3.65
N ARG A 127 10.08 -2.08 3.57
CA ARG A 127 11.32 -2.31 4.28
C ARG A 127 12.49 -1.48 3.72
N LEU A 128 12.52 -1.29 2.41
CA LEU A 128 13.54 -0.49 1.73
C LEU A 128 13.25 1.02 1.77
N ALA A 129 12.03 1.42 2.10
CA ALA A 129 11.70 2.83 2.29
C ALA A 129 12.49 3.40 3.48
N PRO A 130 13.10 4.58 3.36
CA PRO A 130 13.86 5.20 4.45
C PRO A 130 12.96 5.57 5.62
N GLN A 131 11.69 5.92 5.35
CA GLN A 131 10.72 6.30 6.35
C GLN A 131 9.39 5.57 6.14
N LEU A 132 8.80 5.06 7.22
CA LEU A 132 7.38 4.67 7.28
C LEU A 132 6.64 5.64 8.19
N CYS A 133 5.41 5.95 7.82
CA CYS A 133 4.50 6.72 8.66
C CYS A 133 3.07 6.18 8.56
N VAL A 134 2.27 6.48 9.59
CA VAL A 134 0.86 6.09 9.66
C VAL A 134 0.05 7.34 9.97
N LEU A 135 -0.99 7.57 9.19
CA LEU A 135 -2.06 8.51 9.49
C LEU A 135 -3.18 7.73 10.15
N SER A 136 -3.58 8.15 11.34
CA SER A 136 -4.65 7.50 12.11
C SER A 136 -5.63 8.53 12.65
N THR A 137 -6.86 8.07 12.95
CA THR A 137 -7.93 8.89 13.52
C THR A 137 -8.75 8.07 14.51
N SER A 138 -9.28 8.74 15.53
CA SER A 138 -10.25 8.17 16.48
C SER A 138 -11.70 8.34 16.01
N LEU A 139 -11.94 9.09 14.95
CA LEU A 139 -13.28 9.37 14.44
C LEU A 139 -13.92 8.12 13.81
N PRO A 140 -15.26 8.01 13.85
CA PRO A 140 -15.99 7.02 13.05
C PRO A 140 -15.65 7.11 11.57
N LEU A 141 -15.80 6.00 10.83
CA LEU A 141 -15.35 5.87 9.44
C LEU A 141 -15.88 6.97 8.51
N ASP A 142 -17.15 7.33 8.64
CA ASP A 142 -17.83 8.34 7.83
C ASP A 142 -17.22 9.75 7.98
N GLN A 143 -16.69 10.08 9.16
CA GLN A 143 -16.01 11.33 9.46
C GLN A 143 -14.49 11.20 9.34
N GLY A 144 -13.95 10.09 9.79
CA GLY A 144 -12.52 9.81 9.81
C GLY A 144 -11.92 9.66 8.41
N ALA A 145 -12.60 8.97 7.50
CA ALA A 145 -12.06 8.77 6.15
C ALA A 145 -11.86 10.10 5.40
N PRO A 146 -12.80 11.06 5.38
CA PRO A 146 -12.56 12.39 4.80
C PRO A 146 -11.47 13.18 5.54
N ALA A 147 -11.38 13.07 6.87
CA ALA A 147 -10.36 13.76 7.66
C ALA A 147 -8.95 13.26 7.31
N VAL A 148 -8.75 11.93 7.33
CA VAL A 148 -7.49 11.30 6.93
C VAL A 148 -7.16 11.57 5.47
N GLY A 149 -8.16 11.60 4.57
CA GLY A 149 -7.98 11.97 3.17
C GLY A 149 -7.40 13.37 2.99
N ARG A 150 -7.96 14.37 3.70
CA ARG A 150 -7.43 15.75 3.70
C ARG A 150 -6.02 15.82 4.29
N ALA A 151 -5.75 15.05 5.35
CA ALA A 151 -4.43 14.99 5.95
C ALA A 151 -3.40 14.38 5.00
N LEU A 152 -3.77 13.28 4.33
CA LEU A 152 -2.91 12.63 3.33
C LEU A 152 -2.61 13.57 2.16
N GLU A 153 -3.60 14.29 1.65
CA GLU A 153 -3.41 15.27 0.57
C GLU A 153 -2.41 16.35 0.98
N ARG A 154 -2.60 16.99 2.14
CA ARG A 154 -1.67 18.01 2.64
C ARG A 154 -0.26 17.47 2.85
N PHE A 155 -0.15 16.29 3.46
CA PHE A 155 1.12 15.63 3.67
C PHE A 155 1.82 15.32 2.34
N TRP A 156 1.07 14.85 1.35
CA TRP A 156 1.61 14.52 0.04
C TRP A 156 2.09 15.74 -0.73
N LEU A 157 1.29 16.80 -0.78
CA LEU A 157 1.67 18.05 -1.43
C LEU A 157 2.93 18.65 -0.80
N GLU A 158 3.03 18.67 0.52
CA GLU A 158 4.23 19.14 1.22
C GLU A 158 5.44 18.23 0.94
N ALA A 159 5.26 16.92 0.89
CA ALA A 159 6.32 15.98 0.54
C ALA A 159 6.86 16.26 -0.88
N GLU A 160 5.98 16.48 -1.85
CA GLU A 160 6.35 16.85 -3.22
C GLU A 160 7.14 18.16 -3.28
N THR A 161 6.74 19.20 -2.54
CA THR A 161 7.48 20.47 -2.50
C THR A 161 8.90 20.31 -1.96
N ARG A 162 9.13 19.29 -1.12
CA ARG A 162 10.45 18.93 -0.57
C ARG A 162 11.21 17.92 -1.42
N GLY A 163 10.67 17.53 -2.58
CA GLY A 163 11.28 16.52 -3.45
C GLY A 163 11.24 15.10 -2.89
N LEU A 164 10.31 14.82 -1.97
CA LEU A 164 10.10 13.50 -1.38
C LEU A 164 9.03 12.74 -2.16
N ALA A 165 9.30 11.48 -2.48
CA ALA A 165 8.31 10.58 -3.07
C ALA A 165 7.53 9.86 -1.98
N LEU A 166 6.20 9.84 -2.12
CA LEU A 166 5.29 9.19 -1.19
C LEU A 166 4.53 8.06 -1.87
N GLN A 167 4.41 6.93 -1.20
CA GLN A 167 3.61 5.79 -1.66
C GLN A 167 2.59 5.42 -0.58
N PRO A 168 1.29 5.71 -0.78
CA PRO A 168 0.25 5.29 0.16
C PRO A 168 -0.01 3.79 0.10
N PHE A 169 -0.22 3.19 1.26
CA PHE A 169 -0.61 1.80 1.46
C PHE A 169 -1.95 1.76 2.21
N ALA A 170 -3.05 1.59 1.48
CA ALA A 170 -4.39 1.52 2.07
C ALA A 170 -4.90 0.07 2.25
N GLY A 171 -4.21 -0.94 1.72
CA GLY A 171 -4.70 -2.31 1.69
C GLY A 171 -4.98 -2.90 3.08
N SER A 172 -4.11 -2.67 4.05
CA SER A 172 -4.30 -3.13 5.43
C SER A 172 -5.49 -2.46 6.12
N ALA A 173 -5.71 -1.16 5.87
CA ALA A 173 -6.85 -0.43 6.43
C ALA A 173 -8.19 -0.94 5.84
N LEU A 174 -8.24 -1.21 4.53
CA LEU A 174 -9.43 -1.76 3.88
C LEU A 174 -9.80 -3.15 4.45
N LEU A 175 -8.81 -4.01 4.73
CA LEU A 175 -9.05 -5.30 5.36
C LEU A 175 -9.63 -5.17 6.77
N ALA A 176 -9.20 -4.16 7.52
CA ALA A 176 -9.71 -3.89 8.87
C ALA A 176 -11.19 -3.45 8.88
N LEU A 177 -11.71 -2.93 7.77
CA LEU A 177 -13.11 -2.54 7.64
C LEU A 177 -14.08 -3.72 7.48
N LYS A 178 -13.60 -4.96 7.37
CA LYS A 178 -14.40 -6.21 7.25
C LYS A 178 -15.40 -6.23 6.09
N GLU A 179 -15.06 -5.53 5.00
CA GLU A 179 -15.91 -5.47 3.81
C GLU A 179 -15.81 -6.72 2.92
N TYR A 180 -14.88 -7.63 3.24
CA TYR A 180 -14.59 -8.82 2.43
C TYR A 180 -14.93 -10.09 3.20
N PRO A 181 -16.05 -10.76 2.87
CA PRO A 181 -16.57 -11.89 3.67
C PRO A 181 -15.69 -13.15 3.61
N ASP A 182 -14.81 -13.26 2.63
CA ASP A 182 -13.89 -14.38 2.44
C ASP A 182 -12.51 -14.15 3.07
N VAL A 183 -12.30 -13.00 3.73
CA VAL A 183 -11.06 -12.71 4.46
C VAL A 183 -11.18 -13.22 5.90
N PRO A 184 -10.20 -13.99 6.40
CA PRO A 184 -10.23 -14.51 7.76
C PRO A 184 -10.27 -13.40 8.81
N PRO A 185 -11.00 -13.60 9.95
CA PRO A 185 -11.10 -12.61 11.03
C PRO A 185 -9.75 -12.15 11.60
N ALA A 186 -8.76 -13.04 11.65
CA ALA A 186 -7.43 -12.73 12.15
C ALA A 186 -6.66 -11.67 11.33
N THR A 187 -7.13 -11.36 10.12
CA THR A 187 -6.53 -10.34 9.26
C THR A 187 -7.26 -8.99 9.41
N SER A 188 -8.41 -8.99 10.10
CA SER A 188 -9.25 -7.81 10.32
C SER A 188 -9.12 -7.21 11.74
N GLU A 189 -8.29 -7.80 12.62
CA GLU A 189 -7.87 -7.29 13.93
C GLU A 189 -6.51 -6.57 13.84
#